data_cb2088297f69e3f2cf7a8c8c90b00a7d
#
_entry.id   cb2088297f69e3f2cf7a8c8c90b00a7d
#
_cell.length_a   1.000
_cell.length_b   1.000
_cell.length_c   1.000
_cell.angle_alpha   90.00
_cell.angle_beta   90.00
_cell.angle_gamma   90.00
#
_symmetry.space_group_name_H-M   'P 1'
#
loop_
_entity.id
_entity.type
_entity.pdbx_description
1 polymer ?
#
loop_
_entity_poly.entity_id
_entity_poly.type
_entity_poly.pdbx_seq_one_letter_code
_entity_poly.pdbx_strand_id
1 'polypeptide(L)'
;MEKPALTFCLMLQPGILQNAANDQRFHDSGLLARFLYAIPQNTVGRRDVRKINPIPDEIKQAWRDKLLDLLVDAEKPTPTQKILAFTHEGRELWLDFSQQIEDDLGENGKLHHMAEWGAKLPGNCARIAGLMQLIKTGRNSDCVEMDSVSRAVALCELLIEHAKAAFQLLGADQVEADALHVMKWIQANRFIEFNRSQAQKALEGRFRTVEKLKVVAERLSEWNVLSPVMKRINKGSKKPSFYYQVNPKIFDYSINSP
;
A
#
# COMPACT_ATOMS: atom_id res chain seq x y z
N MET A 1 2.88 32.18 -3.15
CA MET A 1 3.99 31.19 -3.08
C MET A 1 4.17 30.62 -4.48
N GLU A 2 5.25 30.94 -5.14
CA GLU A 2 5.41 30.57 -6.58
C GLU A 2 5.76 29.08 -6.78
N LYS A 3 6.39 28.40 -5.82
CA LYS A 3 6.73 26.96 -5.89
C LYS A 3 6.67 26.34 -4.48
N PRO A 4 5.48 26.01 -3.97
CA PRO A 4 5.37 25.42 -2.63
C PRO A 4 5.94 23.99 -2.63
N ALA A 5 6.79 23.69 -1.65
CA ALA A 5 7.25 22.33 -1.34
C ALA A 5 6.92 22.04 0.12
N LEU A 6 6.20 20.94 0.34
CA LEU A 6 5.77 20.53 1.67
C LEU A 6 6.08 19.05 1.88
N THR A 7 6.76 18.75 2.98
CA THR A 7 7.07 17.38 3.40
C THR A 7 6.37 17.11 4.73
N PHE A 8 5.66 15.97 4.80
CA PHE A 8 5.05 15.49 6.03
C PHE A 8 5.84 14.30 6.57
N CYS A 9 6.17 14.34 7.85
CA CYS A 9 6.66 13.18 8.59
C CYS A 9 5.71 12.97 9.79
N LEU A 10 5.02 11.83 9.81
CA LEU A 10 3.97 11.56 10.79
C LEU A 10 4.29 10.26 11.53
N MET A 11 4.17 10.28 12.85
CA MET A 11 4.17 9.08 13.70
C MET A 11 2.74 8.84 14.17
N LEU A 12 2.13 7.77 13.68
CA LEU A 12 0.73 7.46 13.92
C LEU A 12 0.58 6.09 14.58
N GLN A 13 -0.43 5.96 15.42
CA GLN A 13 -0.88 4.64 15.87
C GLN A 13 -1.64 3.92 14.74
N PRO A 14 -1.53 2.58 14.62
CA PRO A 14 -2.21 1.82 13.57
C PRO A 14 -3.71 2.09 13.46
N GLY A 15 -4.41 2.30 14.59
CA GLY A 15 -5.84 2.61 14.60
C GLY A 15 -6.19 3.95 13.94
N ILE A 16 -5.29 4.94 13.96
CA ILE A 16 -5.51 6.22 13.27
C ILE A 16 -5.40 6.01 11.75
N LEU A 17 -4.49 5.16 11.32
CA LEU A 17 -4.34 4.80 9.91
C LEU A 17 -5.61 4.12 9.37
N GLN A 18 -6.20 3.20 10.15
CA GLN A 18 -7.48 2.56 9.81
C GLN A 18 -8.64 3.56 9.69
N ASN A 19 -8.70 4.56 10.58
CA ASN A 19 -9.71 5.61 10.50
C ASN A 19 -9.56 6.48 9.25
N ALA A 20 -8.32 6.79 8.86
CA ALA A 20 -8.04 7.53 7.64
C ALA A 20 -8.46 6.75 6.38
N ALA A 21 -8.30 5.42 6.38
CA ALA A 21 -8.75 4.55 5.29
C ALA A 21 -10.27 4.55 5.07
N ASN A 22 -11.04 4.78 6.13
CA ASN A 22 -12.51 4.83 6.03
C ASN A 22 -13.03 6.19 5.50
N ASP A 23 -12.17 7.19 5.36
CA ASP A 23 -12.54 8.50 4.81
C ASP A 23 -12.26 8.53 3.30
N GLN A 24 -13.32 8.49 2.51
CA GLN A 24 -13.28 8.46 1.06
C GLN A 24 -12.49 9.63 0.45
N ARG A 25 -12.44 10.79 1.13
CA ARG A 25 -11.67 11.95 0.68
C ARG A 25 -10.17 11.68 0.58
N PHE A 26 -9.63 10.82 1.45
CA PHE A 26 -8.21 10.44 1.40
C PHE A 26 -7.92 9.48 0.24
N HIS A 27 -8.88 8.59 -0.08
CA HIS A 27 -8.78 7.73 -1.25
C HIS A 27 -8.86 8.54 -2.54
N ASP A 28 -9.90 9.34 -2.73
CA ASP A 28 -10.16 10.08 -3.96
C ASP A 28 -9.06 11.11 -4.28
N SER A 29 -8.35 11.62 -3.26
CA SER A 29 -7.23 12.55 -3.43
C SER A 29 -5.90 11.88 -3.80
N GLY A 30 -5.81 10.55 -3.73
CA GLY A 30 -4.56 9.80 -3.87
C GLY A 30 -3.51 10.21 -2.82
N LEU A 31 -3.94 10.76 -1.67
CA LEU A 31 -3.04 11.22 -0.61
C LEU A 31 -2.30 10.04 0.01
N LEU A 32 -3.01 8.96 0.32
CA LEU A 32 -2.41 7.75 0.93
C LEU A 32 -1.36 7.10 0.01
N ALA A 33 -1.55 7.18 -1.30
CA ALA A 33 -0.59 6.66 -2.28
C ALA A 33 0.74 7.43 -2.32
N ARG A 34 0.82 8.62 -1.73
CA ARG A 34 2.03 9.47 -1.73
C ARG A 34 2.89 9.31 -0.50
N PHE A 35 2.39 8.68 0.56
CA PHE A 35 3.17 8.40 1.75
C PHE A 35 4.06 7.18 1.58
N LEU A 36 5.28 7.26 2.10
CA LEU A 36 6.10 6.08 2.35
C LEU A 36 5.78 5.59 3.76
N TYR A 37 5.55 4.30 3.88
CA TYR A 37 5.17 3.67 5.14
C TYR A 37 6.35 2.99 5.80
N ALA A 38 6.45 3.10 7.12
CA ALA A 38 7.38 2.35 7.94
C ALA A 38 6.63 1.73 9.12
N ILE A 39 6.42 0.42 9.08
CA ILE A 39 5.73 -0.35 10.12
C ILE A 39 6.73 -1.37 10.69
N PRO A 40 7.51 -0.98 11.72
CA PRO A 40 8.46 -1.88 12.35
C PRO A 40 7.73 -2.97 13.15
N GLN A 41 8.38 -4.12 13.29
CA GLN A 41 7.88 -5.18 14.16
C GLN A 41 7.80 -4.71 15.61
N ASN A 42 6.71 -5.10 16.27
CA ASN A 42 6.56 -4.84 17.70
C ASN A 42 7.53 -5.73 18.50
N THR A 43 8.43 -5.09 19.24
CA THR A 43 9.41 -5.76 20.10
C THR A 43 9.00 -5.81 21.57
N VAL A 44 7.79 -5.36 21.94
CA VAL A 44 7.28 -5.42 23.31
C VAL A 44 7.24 -6.88 23.78
N GLY A 45 7.77 -7.14 24.97
CA GLY A 45 7.89 -8.49 25.52
C GLY A 45 9.14 -9.28 25.07
N ARG A 46 9.91 -8.75 24.10
CA ARG A 46 11.15 -9.36 23.60
C ARG A 46 12.38 -8.47 23.82
N ARG A 47 12.20 -7.32 24.47
CA ARG A 47 13.28 -6.36 24.69
C ARG A 47 14.16 -6.84 25.86
N ASP A 48 15.46 -6.87 25.63
CA ASP A 48 16.43 -6.95 26.72
C ASP A 48 16.67 -5.52 27.25
N VAL A 49 16.03 -5.18 28.37
CA VAL A 49 16.13 -3.84 28.97
C VAL A 49 17.49 -3.55 29.60
N ARG A 50 18.34 -4.57 29.77
CA ARG A 50 19.69 -4.43 30.28
C ARG A 50 20.70 -4.18 29.19
N LYS A 51 20.38 -4.54 27.95
CA LYS A 51 21.27 -4.41 26.80
C LYS A 51 21.05 -3.05 26.14
N ILE A 52 21.83 -2.08 26.53
CA ILE A 52 21.83 -0.74 25.92
C ILE A 52 22.98 -0.70 24.92
N ASN A 53 22.68 -0.53 23.64
CA ASN A 53 23.66 -0.29 22.59
C ASN A 53 23.58 1.19 22.18
N PRO A 54 24.28 2.11 22.84
CA PRO A 54 24.25 3.51 22.44
C PRO A 54 24.89 3.68 21.05
N ILE A 55 24.37 4.58 20.27
CA ILE A 55 25.02 5.01 19.03
C ILE A 55 26.32 5.73 19.42
N PRO A 56 27.50 5.34 18.87
CA PRO A 56 28.75 6.02 19.13
C PRO A 56 28.68 7.55 18.87
N ASP A 57 29.34 8.33 19.72
CA ASP A 57 29.23 9.79 19.61
C ASP A 57 29.85 10.34 18.32
N GLU A 58 30.86 9.66 17.77
CA GLU A 58 31.45 10.00 16.46
C GLU A 58 30.41 9.90 15.34
N ILE A 59 29.55 8.88 15.37
CA ILE A 59 28.48 8.70 14.38
C ILE A 59 27.44 9.81 14.53
N LYS A 60 27.04 10.12 15.77
CA LYS A 60 26.09 11.21 16.03
C LYS A 60 26.64 12.56 15.55
N GLN A 61 27.93 12.81 15.82
CA GLN A 61 28.58 14.06 15.42
C GLN A 61 28.71 14.14 13.89
N ALA A 62 29.20 13.09 13.24
CA ALA A 62 29.32 13.04 11.78
C ALA A 62 27.94 13.27 11.08
N TRP A 63 26.87 12.69 11.64
CA TRP A 63 25.50 12.90 11.15
C TRP A 63 25.07 14.35 11.32
N ARG A 64 25.29 14.92 12.50
CA ARG A 64 24.95 16.32 12.82
C ARG A 64 25.68 17.29 11.89
N ASP A 65 26.99 17.12 11.73
CA ASP A 65 27.81 17.98 10.88
C ASP A 65 27.33 17.95 9.45
N LYS A 66 27.00 16.75 8.93
CA LYS A 66 26.48 16.59 7.57
C LYS A 66 25.14 17.28 7.36
N LEU A 67 24.23 17.17 8.34
CA LEU A 67 22.93 17.87 8.27
C LEU A 67 23.10 19.39 8.33
N LEU A 68 24.00 19.89 9.19
CA LEU A 68 24.30 21.34 9.29
C LEU A 68 24.87 21.86 7.98
N ASP A 69 25.81 21.17 7.35
CA ASP A 69 26.38 21.55 6.05
C ASP A 69 25.28 21.68 4.99
N LEU A 70 24.35 20.72 4.92
CA LEU A 70 23.25 20.75 3.97
C LEU A 70 22.26 21.90 4.26
N LEU A 71 22.00 22.22 5.53
CA LEU A 71 21.13 23.32 5.94
C LEU A 71 21.77 24.68 5.59
N VAL A 72 23.03 24.89 5.94
CA VAL A 72 23.78 26.11 5.60
C VAL A 72 23.85 26.31 4.08
N ASP A 73 24.05 25.23 3.34
CA ASP A 73 24.03 25.29 1.88
C ASP A 73 22.61 25.61 1.34
N ALA A 74 21.55 25.17 2.02
CA ALA A 74 20.18 25.46 1.60
C ALA A 74 19.80 26.94 1.78
N GLU A 75 20.39 27.63 2.73
CA GLU A 75 20.16 29.07 2.98
C GLU A 75 20.87 29.98 1.95
N LYS A 76 21.86 29.47 1.21
CA LYS A 76 22.53 30.25 0.19
C LYS A 76 21.59 30.58 -0.96
N PRO A 77 21.50 31.84 -1.39
CA PRO A 77 20.69 32.22 -2.53
C PRO A 77 21.17 31.48 -3.78
N THR A 78 20.32 30.65 -4.34
CA THR A 78 20.55 29.96 -5.62
C THR A 78 19.72 30.62 -6.69
N PRO A 79 20.32 31.23 -7.73
CA PRO A 79 19.59 31.98 -8.77
C PRO A 79 18.69 31.05 -9.59
N THR A 80 18.97 29.75 -9.68
CA THR A 80 18.24 28.79 -10.48
C THR A 80 18.11 27.46 -9.75
N GLN A 81 16.99 26.77 -9.96
CA GLN A 81 16.77 25.42 -9.47
C GLN A 81 17.78 24.46 -10.13
N LYS A 82 18.61 23.79 -9.33
CA LYS A 82 19.54 22.80 -9.83
C LYS A 82 18.81 21.49 -10.15
N ILE A 83 19.00 21.00 -11.36
CA ILE A 83 18.48 19.70 -11.81
C ILE A 83 19.66 18.72 -11.76
N LEU A 84 19.46 17.61 -11.03
CA LEU A 84 20.39 16.48 -11.02
C LEU A 84 19.91 15.43 -12.03
N ALA A 85 20.78 15.07 -12.98
CA ALA A 85 20.54 13.97 -13.88
C ALA A 85 21.17 12.68 -13.34
N PHE A 86 20.66 11.52 -13.70
CA PHE A 86 21.34 10.25 -13.43
C PHE A 86 22.58 10.09 -14.33
N THR A 87 23.61 9.42 -13.81
CA THR A 87 24.62 8.82 -14.69
C THR A 87 23.96 7.77 -15.60
N HIS A 88 24.66 7.36 -16.66
CA HIS A 88 24.13 6.34 -17.57
C HIS A 88 23.78 5.05 -16.80
N GLU A 89 24.70 4.55 -16.01
CA GLU A 89 24.53 3.31 -15.22
C GLU A 89 23.43 3.47 -14.15
N GLY A 90 23.38 4.64 -13.49
CA GLY A 90 22.34 4.94 -12.52
C GLY A 90 20.94 5.01 -13.15
N ARG A 91 20.87 5.53 -14.38
CA ARG A 91 19.61 5.58 -15.13
C ARG A 91 19.13 4.19 -15.53
N GLU A 92 20.00 3.33 -16.05
CA GLU A 92 19.64 1.97 -16.42
C GLU A 92 19.14 1.19 -15.20
N LEU A 93 19.83 1.25 -14.07
CA LEU A 93 19.41 0.61 -12.84
C LEU A 93 18.02 1.12 -12.36
N TRP A 94 17.75 2.43 -12.46
CA TRP A 94 16.45 2.98 -12.12
C TRP A 94 15.36 2.55 -13.10
N LEU A 95 15.67 2.40 -14.39
CA LEU A 95 14.74 1.90 -15.41
C LEU A 95 14.38 0.43 -15.16
N ASP A 96 15.37 -0.41 -14.85
CA ASP A 96 15.15 -1.82 -14.50
C ASP A 96 14.22 -1.95 -13.29
N PHE A 97 14.49 -1.18 -12.24
CA PHE A 97 13.62 -1.14 -11.06
C PHE A 97 12.20 -0.65 -11.42
N SER A 98 12.10 0.40 -12.25
CA SER A 98 10.81 0.94 -12.67
C SER A 98 9.99 -0.07 -13.47
N GLN A 99 10.65 -0.82 -14.37
CA GLN A 99 10.00 -1.88 -15.13
C GLN A 99 9.55 -3.03 -14.24
N GLN A 100 10.36 -3.44 -13.27
CA GLN A 100 9.97 -4.47 -12.30
C GLN A 100 8.72 -4.03 -11.50
N ILE A 101 8.65 -2.77 -11.08
CA ILE A 101 7.45 -2.25 -10.40
C ILE A 101 6.24 -2.29 -11.34
N GLU A 102 6.39 -1.87 -12.61
CA GLU A 102 5.30 -1.89 -13.58
C GLU A 102 4.76 -3.31 -13.79
N ASP A 103 5.64 -4.31 -13.90
CA ASP A 103 5.26 -5.71 -14.03
C ASP A 103 4.50 -6.21 -12.78
N ASP A 104 4.95 -5.79 -11.57
CA ASP A 104 4.29 -6.12 -10.31
C ASP A 104 2.93 -5.41 -10.10
N LEU A 105 2.63 -4.36 -10.87
CA LEU A 105 1.32 -3.67 -10.87
C LEU A 105 0.28 -4.37 -11.74
N GLY A 106 0.68 -5.22 -12.66
CA GLY A 106 -0.21 -5.96 -13.57
C GLY A 106 -1.24 -6.83 -12.82
N GLU A 107 -2.24 -7.35 -13.55
CA GLU A 107 -3.38 -8.09 -12.98
C GLU A 107 -3.00 -9.25 -12.04
N ASN A 108 -1.86 -9.91 -12.28
CA ASN A 108 -1.34 -11.00 -11.45
C ASN A 108 -0.10 -10.60 -10.64
N GLY A 109 0.22 -9.32 -10.61
CA GLY A 109 1.41 -8.79 -9.96
C GLY A 109 1.25 -8.65 -8.45
N LYS A 110 2.37 -8.66 -7.75
CA LYS A 110 2.43 -8.61 -6.27
C LYS A 110 1.90 -7.30 -5.68
N LEU A 111 1.87 -6.22 -6.47
CA LEU A 111 1.46 -4.88 -6.07
C LEU A 111 0.10 -4.46 -6.65
N HIS A 112 -0.60 -5.36 -7.35
CA HIS A 112 -1.88 -5.07 -7.98
C HIS A 112 -2.89 -4.43 -7.01
N HIS A 113 -3.02 -4.98 -5.80
CA HIS A 113 -3.95 -4.50 -4.75
C HIS A 113 -3.59 -3.13 -4.16
N MET A 114 -2.40 -2.60 -4.46
CA MET A 114 -1.91 -1.29 -4.02
C MET A 114 -1.30 -0.51 -5.19
N ALA A 115 -1.89 -0.65 -6.37
CA ALA A 115 -1.36 -0.13 -7.64
C ALA A 115 -1.14 1.39 -7.61
N GLU A 116 -2.04 2.16 -6.99
CA GLU A 116 -1.88 3.62 -6.88
C GLU A 116 -0.61 4.02 -6.12
N TRP A 117 -0.27 3.29 -5.07
CA TRP A 117 0.95 3.49 -4.30
C TRP A 117 2.18 3.03 -5.08
N GLY A 118 2.11 1.84 -5.66
CA GLY A 118 3.21 1.26 -6.44
C GLY A 118 3.61 2.15 -7.61
N ALA A 119 2.65 2.73 -8.32
CA ALA A 119 2.88 3.65 -9.44
C ALA A 119 3.63 4.94 -9.03
N LYS A 120 3.68 5.30 -7.73
CA LYS A 120 4.46 6.45 -7.23
C LYS A 120 5.87 6.06 -6.77
N LEU A 121 6.13 4.77 -6.60
CA LEU A 121 7.37 4.27 -6.01
C LEU A 121 8.61 4.58 -6.86
N PRO A 122 8.63 4.43 -8.21
CA PRO A 122 9.79 4.82 -9.01
C PRO A 122 10.16 6.31 -8.88
N GLY A 123 9.15 7.17 -8.83
CA GLY A 123 9.38 8.60 -8.59
C GLY A 123 9.91 8.90 -7.18
N ASN A 124 9.47 8.16 -6.17
CA ASN A 124 10.02 8.27 -4.81
C ASN A 124 11.45 7.74 -4.75
N CYS A 125 11.76 6.64 -5.45
CA CYS A 125 13.11 6.09 -5.58
C CYS A 125 14.08 7.14 -6.13
N ALA A 126 13.70 7.83 -7.22
CA ALA A 126 14.50 8.90 -7.81
C ALA A 126 14.77 10.05 -6.82
N ARG A 127 13.75 10.46 -6.03
CA ARG A 127 13.92 11.49 -5.00
C ARG A 127 14.85 11.03 -3.87
N ILE A 128 14.72 9.79 -3.41
CA ILE A 128 15.58 9.20 -2.38
C ILE A 128 17.02 9.11 -2.89
N ALA A 129 17.23 8.66 -4.13
CA ALA A 129 18.56 8.62 -4.75
C ALA A 129 19.21 10.01 -4.81
N GLY A 130 18.44 11.02 -5.19
CA GLY A 130 18.91 12.41 -5.16
C GLY A 130 19.30 12.89 -3.77
N LEU A 131 18.50 12.56 -2.74
CA LEU A 131 18.82 12.89 -1.34
C LEU A 131 20.08 12.15 -0.86
N MET A 132 20.24 10.86 -1.19
CA MET A 132 21.43 10.09 -0.85
C MET A 132 22.68 10.66 -1.52
N GLN A 133 22.56 11.10 -2.78
CA GLN A 133 23.65 11.76 -3.49
C GLN A 133 24.03 13.08 -2.81
N LEU A 134 23.07 13.90 -2.43
CA LEU A 134 23.32 15.16 -1.72
C LEU A 134 23.99 14.94 -0.36
N ILE A 135 23.58 13.90 0.38
CA ILE A 135 24.23 13.51 1.64
C ILE A 135 25.68 13.10 1.39
N LYS A 136 25.95 12.38 0.29
CA LYS A 136 27.29 11.90 -0.06
C LYS A 136 28.23 13.03 -0.46
N THR A 137 27.81 13.90 -1.37
CA THR A 137 28.70 14.88 -2.08
C THR A 137 28.33 16.33 -1.82
N GLY A 138 27.26 16.64 -1.09
CA GLY A 138 26.75 18.00 -0.93
C GLY A 138 26.12 18.56 -2.21
N ARG A 139 25.87 19.87 -2.23
CA ARG A 139 25.21 20.57 -3.36
C ARG A 139 26.08 20.70 -4.63
N ASN A 140 27.35 20.35 -4.56
CA ASN A 140 28.24 20.38 -5.69
C ASN A 140 28.09 19.20 -6.67
N SER A 141 27.24 18.26 -6.34
CA SER A 141 26.95 17.12 -7.22
C SER A 141 26.24 17.59 -8.48
N ASP A 142 26.70 17.15 -9.64
CA ASP A 142 26.07 17.44 -10.94
C ASP A 142 25.19 16.29 -11.45
N CYS A 143 25.35 15.10 -10.86
CA CYS A 143 24.59 13.90 -11.23
C CYS A 143 24.30 13.03 -10.01
N VAL A 144 23.39 12.09 -10.19
CA VAL A 144 23.08 11.02 -9.24
C VAL A 144 23.79 9.76 -9.73
N GLU A 145 24.75 9.31 -8.95
CA GLU A 145 25.59 8.16 -9.26
C GLU A 145 24.86 6.83 -9.01
N MET A 146 25.30 5.75 -9.68
CA MET A 146 24.77 4.40 -9.55
C MET A 146 24.70 3.91 -8.08
N ASP A 147 25.72 4.21 -7.26
CA ASP A 147 25.72 3.82 -5.83
C ASP A 147 24.52 4.41 -5.06
N SER A 148 24.22 5.69 -5.29
CA SER A 148 23.09 6.36 -4.67
C SER A 148 21.75 5.80 -5.16
N VAL A 149 21.65 5.43 -6.45
CA VAL A 149 20.47 4.77 -7.01
C VAL A 149 20.30 3.38 -6.42
N SER A 150 21.36 2.57 -6.35
CA SER A 150 21.34 1.21 -5.80
C SER A 150 20.84 1.20 -4.34
N ARG A 151 21.33 2.12 -3.52
CA ARG A 151 20.85 2.27 -2.13
C ARG A 151 19.39 2.69 -2.05
N ALA A 152 18.95 3.57 -2.96
CA ALA A 152 17.56 3.99 -3.02
C ALA A 152 16.64 2.85 -3.44
N VAL A 153 17.04 2.03 -4.41
CA VAL A 153 16.32 0.82 -4.83
C VAL A 153 16.18 -0.15 -3.65
N ALA A 154 17.29 -0.48 -2.97
CA ALA A 154 17.27 -1.38 -1.81
C ALA A 154 16.34 -0.86 -0.69
N LEU A 155 16.32 0.46 -0.45
CA LEU A 155 15.38 1.06 0.50
C LEU A 155 13.94 0.95 0.02
N CYS A 156 13.67 1.17 -1.27
CA CYS A 156 12.32 1.05 -1.84
C CYS A 156 11.79 -0.38 -1.78
N GLU A 157 12.64 -1.39 -2.01
CA GLU A 157 12.28 -2.81 -1.83
C GLU A 157 11.86 -3.10 -0.39
N LEU A 158 12.59 -2.59 0.60
CA LEU A 158 12.20 -2.69 2.00
C LEU A 158 10.87 -1.98 2.27
N LEU A 159 10.66 -0.80 1.70
CA LEU A 159 9.43 -0.01 1.87
C LEU A 159 8.21 -0.69 1.25
N ILE A 160 8.36 -1.54 0.24
CA ILE A 160 7.28 -2.37 -0.30
C ILE A 160 6.69 -3.27 0.78
N GLU A 161 7.53 -3.95 1.57
CA GLU A 161 7.04 -4.82 2.64
C GLU A 161 6.34 -4.04 3.75
N HIS A 162 6.85 -2.86 4.10
CA HIS A 162 6.18 -1.97 5.03
C HIS A 162 4.86 -1.41 4.48
N ALA A 163 4.81 -1.10 3.20
CA ALA A 163 3.58 -0.66 2.54
C ALA A 163 2.53 -1.77 2.51
N LYS A 164 2.90 -3.02 2.18
CA LYS A 164 1.99 -4.17 2.28
C LYS A 164 1.37 -4.27 3.67
N ALA A 165 2.18 -4.20 4.72
CA ALA A 165 1.70 -4.22 6.11
C ALA A 165 0.78 -3.01 6.42
N ALA A 166 1.08 -1.82 5.87
CA ALA A 166 0.23 -0.64 6.02
C ALA A 166 -1.11 -0.81 5.33
N PHE A 167 -1.12 -1.29 4.09
CA PHE A 167 -2.33 -1.51 3.32
C PHE A 167 -3.20 -2.63 3.90
N GLN A 168 -2.62 -3.65 4.52
CA GLN A 168 -3.35 -4.62 5.33
C GLN A 168 -4.09 -3.93 6.48
N LEU A 169 -3.42 -3.02 7.20
CA LEU A 169 -4.05 -2.24 8.27
C LEU A 169 -5.10 -1.25 7.73
N LEU A 170 -4.90 -0.69 6.55
CA LEU A 170 -5.86 0.19 5.86
C LEU A 170 -7.12 -0.56 5.39
N GLY A 171 -7.12 -1.89 5.43
CA GLY A 171 -8.29 -2.71 5.10
C GLY A 171 -8.41 -3.06 3.63
N ALA A 172 -7.38 -2.86 2.82
CA ALA A 172 -7.35 -3.35 1.44
C ALA A 172 -7.54 -4.88 1.39
N ASP A 173 -6.96 -5.61 2.36
CA ASP A 173 -7.17 -7.05 2.54
C ASP A 173 -8.49 -7.40 3.23
N GLN A 174 -9.19 -6.44 3.84
CA GLN A 174 -10.43 -6.75 4.54
C GLN A 174 -11.51 -7.22 3.57
N VAL A 175 -11.61 -6.62 2.39
CA VAL A 175 -12.55 -7.04 1.36
C VAL A 175 -12.22 -8.45 0.85
N GLU A 176 -10.95 -8.77 0.69
CA GLU A 176 -10.49 -10.11 0.28
C GLU A 176 -10.72 -11.14 1.38
N ALA A 177 -10.36 -10.82 2.62
CA ALA A 177 -10.64 -11.68 3.77
C ALA A 177 -12.16 -11.89 3.97
N ASP A 178 -12.94 -10.86 3.73
CA ASP A 178 -14.40 -10.92 3.77
C ASP A 178 -14.96 -11.74 2.60
N ALA A 179 -14.38 -11.62 1.40
CA ALA A 179 -14.75 -12.42 0.23
C ALA A 179 -14.45 -13.91 0.45
N LEU A 180 -13.26 -14.24 0.96
CA LEU A 180 -12.91 -15.61 1.33
C LEU A 180 -13.85 -16.17 2.42
N HIS A 181 -14.25 -15.35 3.38
CA HIS A 181 -15.20 -15.76 4.41
C HIS A 181 -16.58 -16.08 3.81
N VAL A 182 -17.08 -15.21 2.91
CA VAL A 182 -18.36 -15.46 2.19
C VAL A 182 -18.24 -16.71 1.32
N MET A 183 -17.11 -16.90 0.63
CA MET A 183 -16.88 -18.09 -0.19
C MET A 183 -16.91 -19.37 0.65
N LYS A 184 -16.25 -19.40 1.82
CA LYS A 184 -16.32 -20.53 2.76
C LYS A 184 -17.76 -20.80 3.23
N TRP A 185 -18.55 -19.76 3.52
CA TRP A 185 -19.95 -19.89 3.88
C TRP A 185 -20.79 -20.49 2.74
N ILE A 186 -20.56 -20.05 1.47
CA ILE A 186 -21.21 -20.61 0.29
C ILE A 186 -20.86 -22.09 0.13
N GLN A 187 -19.59 -22.47 0.25
CA GLN A 187 -19.10 -23.83 0.12
C GLN A 187 -19.67 -24.75 1.23
N ALA A 188 -19.65 -24.29 2.48
CA ALA A 188 -20.18 -25.04 3.63
C ALA A 188 -21.67 -25.36 3.50
N ASN A 189 -22.44 -24.45 2.90
CA ASN A 189 -23.89 -24.63 2.72
C ASN A 189 -24.24 -25.18 1.33
N ARG A 190 -23.26 -25.39 0.46
CA ARG A 190 -23.41 -25.86 -0.94
C ARG A 190 -24.47 -25.06 -1.74
N PHE A 191 -24.48 -23.74 -1.57
CA PHE A 191 -25.42 -22.89 -2.30
C PHE A 191 -25.10 -22.83 -3.79
N ILE A 192 -26.10 -23.14 -4.62
CA ILE A 192 -26.05 -22.91 -6.06
C ILE A 192 -26.52 -21.48 -6.38
N GLU A 193 -27.42 -20.98 -5.57
CA GLU A 193 -27.98 -19.64 -5.61
C GLU A 193 -28.38 -19.22 -4.20
N PHE A 194 -28.23 -17.93 -3.88
CA PHE A 194 -28.73 -17.36 -2.62
C PHE A 194 -29.20 -15.92 -2.83
N ASN A 195 -30.03 -15.43 -1.93
CA ASN A 195 -30.43 -14.03 -1.96
C ASN A 195 -29.63 -13.20 -0.96
N ARG A 196 -29.52 -11.88 -1.26
CA ARG A 196 -28.75 -10.93 -0.44
C ARG A 196 -29.22 -10.89 1.01
N SER A 197 -30.53 -10.94 1.26
CA SER A 197 -31.08 -10.90 2.61
C SER A 197 -30.72 -12.15 3.43
N GLN A 198 -30.67 -13.30 2.78
CA GLN A 198 -30.24 -14.56 3.39
C GLN A 198 -28.74 -14.46 3.79
N ALA A 199 -27.88 -13.98 2.89
CA ALA A 199 -26.47 -13.79 3.19
C ALA A 199 -26.26 -12.75 4.30
N GLN A 200 -26.98 -11.61 4.24
CA GLN A 200 -26.93 -10.57 5.26
C GLN A 200 -27.27 -11.10 6.64
N LYS A 201 -28.36 -11.88 6.75
CA LYS A 201 -28.80 -12.46 8.02
C LYS A 201 -27.82 -13.52 8.54
N ALA A 202 -27.33 -14.39 7.67
CA ALA A 202 -26.41 -15.47 8.05
C ALA A 202 -25.03 -14.95 8.49
N LEU A 203 -24.61 -13.82 7.94
CA LEU A 203 -23.29 -13.24 8.15
C LEU A 203 -23.34 -11.90 8.92
N GLU A 204 -24.43 -11.62 9.65
CA GLU A 204 -24.68 -10.36 10.34
C GLU A 204 -23.56 -9.99 11.32
N GLY A 205 -22.95 -10.97 11.98
CA GLY A 205 -21.84 -10.75 12.90
C GLY A 205 -20.62 -10.11 12.24
N ARG A 206 -20.43 -10.34 10.92
CA ARG A 206 -19.31 -9.76 10.14
C ARG A 206 -19.74 -8.60 9.25
N PHE A 207 -20.93 -8.67 8.66
CA PHE A 207 -21.49 -7.66 7.75
C PHE A 207 -22.66 -6.93 8.40
N ARG A 208 -22.38 -5.89 9.19
CA ARG A 208 -23.42 -5.10 9.86
C ARG A 208 -24.26 -4.27 8.90
N THR A 209 -23.76 -3.96 7.71
CA THR A 209 -24.43 -3.16 6.69
C THR A 209 -24.50 -3.91 5.36
N VAL A 210 -25.55 -3.61 4.60
CA VAL A 210 -25.77 -4.18 3.25
C VAL A 210 -24.69 -3.73 2.28
N GLU A 211 -24.17 -2.51 2.45
CA GLU A 211 -23.15 -1.90 1.61
C GLU A 211 -21.84 -2.70 1.65
N LYS A 212 -21.40 -3.13 2.83
CA LYS A 212 -20.21 -3.98 2.97
C LYS A 212 -20.37 -5.31 2.24
N LEU A 213 -21.52 -5.94 2.36
CA LEU A 213 -21.80 -7.20 1.66
C LEU A 213 -21.88 -7.02 0.13
N LYS A 214 -22.32 -5.84 -0.36
CA LYS A 214 -22.30 -5.54 -1.80
C LYS A 214 -20.87 -5.48 -2.34
N VAL A 215 -19.98 -4.73 -1.69
CA VAL A 215 -18.56 -4.61 -2.10
C VAL A 215 -17.90 -5.99 -2.17
N VAL A 216 -18.16 -6.85 -1.18
CA VAL A 216 -17.65 -8.21 -1.17
C VAL A 216 -18.26 -9.07 -2.28
N ALA A 217 -19.56 -8.93 -2.56
CA ALA A 217 -20.22 -9.66 -3.64
C ALA A 217 -19.71 -9.20 -5.03
N GLU A 218 -19.39 -7.92 -5.21
CA GLU A 218 -18.76 -7.39 -6.41
C GLU A 218 -17.35 -8.00 -6.59
N ARG A 219 -16.53 -8.05 -5.53
CA ARG A 219 -15.22 -8.71 -5.56
C ARG A 219 -15.33 -10.21 -5.92
N LEU A 220 -16.30 -10.92 -5.34
CA LEU A 220 -16.56 -12.33 -5.69
C LEU A 220 -17.06 -12.51 -7.14
N SER A 221 -17.73 -11.50 -7.70
CA SER A 221 -18.11 -11.51 -9.13
C SER A 221 -16.90 -11.28 -10.04
N GLU A 222 -15.98 -10.39 -9.67
CA GLU A 222 -14.70 -10.21 -10.36
C GLU A 222 -13.85 -11.51 -10.37
N TRP A 223 -13.89 -12.27 -9.27
CA TRP A 223 -13.25 -13.60 -9.19
C TRP A 223 -14.03 -14.71 -9.90
N ASN A 224 -15.13 -14.39 -10.58
CA ASN A 224 -16.00 -15.36 -11.21
C ASN A 224 -16.56 -16.43 -10.25
N VAL A 225 -16.64 -16.12 -8.95
CA VAL A 225 -17.27 -16.97 -7.92
C VAL A 225 -18.79 -16.78 -7.93
N LEU A 226 -19.23 -15.53 -8.13
CA LEU A 226 -20.64 -15.16 -8.21
C LEU A 226 -20.99 -14.56 -9.57
N SER A 227 -22.26 -14.69 -9.97
CA SER A 227 -22.83 -13.90 -11.07
C SER A 227 -22.96 -12.43 -10.66
N PRO A 228 -23.08 -11.50 -11.62
CA PRO A 228 -23.63 -10.19 -11.35
C PRO A 228 -24.99 -10.30 -10.63
N VAL A 229 -25.32 -9.28 -9.82
CA VAL A 229 -26.57 -9.29 -9.04
C VAL A 229 -27.81 -9.35 -9.94
N MET A 230 -28.70 -10.29 -9.67
CA MET A 230 -29.97 -10.45 -10.39
C MET A 230 -31.12 -9.93 -9.54
N LYS A 231 -32.04 -9.17 -10.19
CA LYS A 231 -33.29 -8.71 -9.55
C LYS A 231 -34.45 -9.64 -9.91
N ARG A 232 -35.20 -10.11 -8.92
CA ARG A 232 -36.43 -10.91 -9.10
C ARG A 232 -37.53 -10.35 -8.25
N ILE A 233 -38.75 -10.30 -8.79
CA ILE A 233 -39.95 -9.94 -8.06
C ILE A 233 -40.68 -11.25 -7.74
N ASN A 234 -40.69 -11.61 -6.45
CA ASN A 234 -41.37 -12.82 -6.00
C ASN A 234 -42.90 -12.63 -5.99
N LYS A 235 -43.65 -13.66 -6.34
CA LYS A 235 -45.14 -13.62 -6.29
C LYS A 235 -45.61 -13.18 -4.90
N GLY A 236 -46.37 -12.09 -4.84
CA GLY A 236 -46.88 -11.51 -3.59
C GLY A 236 -45.99 -10.44 -2.93
N SER A 237 -44.83 -10.11 -3.48
CA SER A 237 -43.97 -9.05 -2.97
C SER A 237 -44.00 -7.83 -3.90
N LYS A 238 -44.13 -6.63 -3.32
CA LYS A 238 -44.00 -5.34 -4.08
C LYS A 238 -42.55 -4.89 -4.20
N LYS A 239 -41.61 -5.54 -3.49
CA LYS A 239 -40.17 -5.16 -3.50
C LYS A 239 -39.33 -6.23 -4.22
N PRO A 240 -38.36 -5.84 -5.06
CA PRO A 240 -37.47 -6.78 -5.70
C PRO A 240 -36.52 -7.41 -4.69
N SER A 241 -36.27 -8.70 -4.87
CA SER A 241 -35.22 -9.45 -4.16
C SER A 241 -33.98 -9.55 -5.06
N PHE A 242 -32.80 -9.52 -4.44
CA PHE A 242 -31.51 -9.55 -5.12
C PHE A 242 -30.87 -10.92 -4.90
N TYR A 243 -30.52 -11.60 -5.99
CA TYR A 243 -29.96 -12.96 -6.01
C TYR A 243 -28.57 -12.97 -6.66
N TYR A 244 -27.79 -13.95 -6.25
CA TYR A 244 -26.50 -14.29 -6.84
C TYR A 244 -26.49 -15.78 -7.19
N GLN A 245 -26.05 -16.12 -8.41
CA GLN A 245 -25.74 -17.49 -8.77
C GLN A 245 -24.29 -17.79 -8.44
N VAL A 246 -24.04 -19.00 -7.98
CA VAL A 246 -22.71 -19.48 -7.60
C VAL A 246 -22.11 -20.27 -8.74
N ASN A 247 -20.85 -20.01 -9.06
CA ASN A 247 -20.11 -20.80 -10.03
C ASN A 247 -19.86 -22.22 -9.47
N PRO A 248 -20.36 -23.28 -10.13
CA PRO A 248 -20.20 -24.66 -9.64
C PRO A 248 -18.75 -25.08 -9.45
N LYS A 249 -17.81 -24.53 -10.22
CA LYS A 249 -16.39 -24.86 -10.15
C LYS A 249 -15.75 -24.57 -8.78
N ILE A 250 -16.34 -23.71 -7.96
CA ILE A 250 -15.78 -23.42 -6.63
C ILE A 250 -15.86 -24.61 -5.66
N PHE A 251 -16.70 -25.60 -5.97
CA PHE A 251 -16.84 -26.81 -5.16
C PHE A 251 -15.81 -27.88 -5.50
N ASP A 252 -15.13 -27.75 -6.67
CA ASP A 252 -14.08 -28.68 -7.11
C ASP A 252 -12.72 -28.35 -6.45
N TYR A 253 -12.58 -27.14 -5.91
CA TYR A 253 -11.38 -26.71 -5.19
C TYR A 253 -11.57 -26.86 -3.68
N SER A 254 -10.97 -27.92 -3.11
CA SER A 254 -10.77 -27.98 -1.65
C SER A 254 -9.73 -26.93 -1.28
N ILE A 255 -10.18 -25.87 -0.59
CA ILE A 255 -9.26 -24.91 0.05
C ILE A 255 -8.62 -25.64 1.24
N ASN A 256 -7.58 -26.40 0.97
CA ASN A 256 -6.68 -26.88 2.02
C ASN A 256 -5.95 -25.65 2.53
N SER A 257 -6.31 -25.21 3.74
CA SER A 257 -5.53 -24.25 4.51
C SER A 257 -4.18 -24.87 4.86
N PRO A 258 -3.08 -24.12 4.76
CA PRO A 258 -1.88 -24.48 5.48
C PRO A 258 -2.08 -24.31 7.00
#